data_2a7cfe4b8902d0e3b494d2e173cb79a7
#
_entry.id   2a7cfe4b8902d0e3b494d2e173cb79a7
#
_cell.length_a   1.000
_cell.length_b   1.000
_cell.length_c   1.000
_cell.angle_alpha   90.00
_cell.angle_beta   90.00
_cell.angle_gamma   90.00
#
_symmetry.space_group_name_H-M   'P 1'
#
loop_
_entity.id
_entity.type
_entity.pdbx_description
1 polymer ?
#
loop_
_entity_poly.entity_id
_entity_poly.type
_entity_poly.pdbx_seq_one_letter_code
_entity_poly.pdbx_strand_id
1 'polypeptide(L)'
;MPLYGYRRAGVPLRFFGDLAMSLSTLSEQRKGIWLALACYGIWGLFPLFWYPLNHSAMPAEQILAQRIVWSSVFALALLLAFSQGRALVVAFRQPKVLAMFALSSLLIAANWLIYLWAIVHHHVVEASLGYFINPLFNVLLGFVLFKERLNAWQIAAIALALAGIAWLAVPAGQIPWISLFLAFSFGFYGAVRKLAPMPPLAGLTLETLMLLPFALGYLAWCGMQNTLVFGELTPLQKTVLFASGAATTLPLLAFAAAAKRITLSLLGILQNLSPTAQLLLGLAFGEQLSGARLIGYGLVWLGVLVFLYGVGLQMKREKAA
;
A
#
# COMPACT_ATOMS: atom_id res chain seq x y z
N MET A 1 69.61 -7.04 27.33
CA MET A 1 68.23 -7.09 27.79
C MET A 1 67.33 -6.61 26.66
N PRO A 2 66.54 -7.44 25.97
CA PRO A 2 65.65 -7.04 24.90
C PRO A 2 64.23 -6.83 25.47
N LEU A 3 63.59 -5.68 25.10
CA LEU A 3 62.25 -5.34 25.44
C LEU A 3 61.28 -6.08 24.49
N TYR A 4 60.33 -6.78 25.10
CA TYR A 4 59.26 -7.54 24.45
C TYR A 4 58.32 -6.61 23.62
N GLY A 5 58.24 -6.91 22.32
CA GLY A 5 57.26 -6.32 21.42
C GLY A 5 55.88 -6.95 21.60
N TYR A 6 54.90 -6.15 22.09
CA TYR A 6 53.48 -6.50 22.06
C TYR A 6 52.94 -6.28 20.63
N ARG A 7 52.79 -7.38 19.88
CA ARG A 7 52.02 -7.37 18.63
C ARG A 7 50.55 -7.18 18.99
N ARG A 8 49.99 -6.01 18.79
CA ARG A 8 48.52 -5.79 18.72
C ARG A 8 48.05 -6.58 17.52
N ALA A 9 47.20 -7.62 17.79
CA ALA A 9 46.42 -8.30 16.78
C ALA A 9 45.46 -7.28 16.17
N GLY A 10 45.77 -6.82 14.95
CA GLY A 10 44.90 -5.93 14.20
C GLY A 10 43.64 -6.71 13.77
N VAL A 11 42.54 -6.44 14.43
CA VAL A 11 41.22 -6.85 13.93
C VAL A 11 41.04 -6.15 12.57
N PRO A 12 40.80 -6.89 11.48
CA PRO A 12 40.76 -6.28 10.15
C PRO A 12 39.64 -5.24 10.07
N LEU A 13 39.97 -4.03 9.72
CA LEU A 13 39.05 -2.90 9.54
C LEU A 13 37.85 -3.23 8.62
N ARG A 14 38.00 -4.23 7.74
CA ARG A 14 36.91 -4.78 6.93
C ARG A 14 35.77 -5.37 7.76
N PHE A 15 36.07 -6.09 8.85
CA PHE A 15 35.07 -6.71 9.71
C PHE A 15 34.11 -5.67 10.35
N PHE A 16 34.64 -4.53 10.78
CA PHE A 16 33.82 -3.44 11.29
C PHE A 16 33.01 -2.72 10.22
N GLY A 17 33.54 -2.60 9.00
CA GLY A 17 32.81 -2.06 7.85
C GLY A 17 31.66 -2.97 7.42
N ASP A 18 31.89 -4.26 7.34
CA ASP A 18 30.88 -5.27 6.98
C ASP A 18 29.79 -5.39 8.06
N LEU A 19 30.18 -5.33 9.36
CA LEU A 19 29.25 -5.33 10.46
C LEU A 19 28.40 -4.05 10.50
N ALA A 20 29.00 -2.87 10.29
CA ALA A 20 28.28 -1.59 10.25
C ALA A 20 27.32 -1.54 9.06
N MET A 21 27.71 -2.06 7.89
CA MET A 21 26.86 -2.16 6.70
C MET A 21 25.70 -3.14 6.92
N SER A 22 25.95 -4.29 7.54
CA SER A 22 24.93 -5.27 7.93
C SER A 22 23.94 -4.69 8.96
N LEU A 23 24.41 -3.95 9.97
CA LEU A 23 23.54 -3.29 10.96
C LEU A 23 22.71 -2.16 10.34
N SER A 24 23.23 -1.43 9.37
CA SER A 24 22.49 -0.37 8.65
C SER A 24 21.37 -0.95 7.77
N THR A 25 21.62 -2.06 7.07
CA THR A 25 20.62 -2.74 6.23
C THR A 25 19.49 -3.35 7.07
N LEU A 26 19.81 -3.97 8.21
CA LEU A 26 18.81 -4.46 9.17
C LEU A 26 17.96 -3.32 9.75
N SER A 27 18.55 -2.16 10.00
CA SER A 27 17.84 -0.96 10.43
C SER A 27 16.85 -0.48 9.37
N GLU A 28 17.24 -0.39 8.10
CA GLU A 28 16.37 0.04 7.01
C GLU A 28 15.23 -0.95 6.73
N GLN A 29 15.49 -2.25 6.78
CA GLN A 29 14.45 -3.26 6.65
C GLN A 29 13.42 -3.16 7.80
N ARG A 30 13.86 -2.97 9.04
CA ARG A 30 12.95 -2.75 10.18
C ARG A 30 12.11 -1.50 10.00
N LYS A 31 12.70 -0.39 9.57
CA LYS A 31 11.94 0.83 9.22
C LYS A 31 10.89 0.55 8.15
N GLY A 32 11.25 -0.21 7.10
CA GLY A 32 10.32 -0.61 6.05
C GLY A 32 9.13 -1.41 6.57
N ILE A 33 9.36 -2.36 7.49
CA ILE A 33 8.30 -3.15 8.13
C ILE A 33 7.37 -2.26 8.95
N TRP A 34 7.90 -1.38 9.80
CA TRP A 34 7.07 -0.49 10.61
C TRP A 34 6.26 0.49 9.76
N LEU A 35 6.83 1.01 8.66
CA LEU A 35 6.11 1.86 7.70
C LEU A 35 4.98 1.10 7.01
N ALA A 36 5.20 -0.17 6.63
CA ALA A 36 4.16 -1.01 6.06
C ALA A 36 3.04 -1.30 7.07
N LEU A 37 3.39 -1.66 8.31
CA LEU A 37 2.41 -1.89 9.38
C LEU A 37 1.59 -0.64 9.68
N ALA A 38 2.22 0.54 9.76
CA ALA A 38 1.53 1.81 9.94
C ALA A 38 0.58 2.11 8.79
N CYS A 39 1.04 1.95 7.54
CA CYS A 39 0.22 2.13 6.35
C CYS A 39 -1.03 1.24 6.36
N TYR A 40 -0.83 -0.07 6.52
CA TYR A 40 -1.93 -1.05 6.45
C TYR A 40 -2.83 -1.01 7.69
N GLY A 41 -2.30 -0.61 8.85
CA GLY A 41 -3.09 -0.32 10.05
C GLY A 41 -4.03 0.86 9.83
N ILE A 42 -3.53 1.96 9.27
CA ILE A 42 -4.37 3.14 8.92
C ILE A 42 -5.46 2.74 7.92
N TRP A 43 -5.11 2.00 6.86
CA TRP A 43 -6.10 1.53 5.88
C TRP A 43 -7.10 0.53 6.47
N GLY A 44 -6.68 -0.27 7.46
CA GLY A 44 -7.58 -1.14 8.21
C GLY A 44 -8.66 -0.37 8.98
N LEU A 45 -8.33 0.84 9.44
CA LEU A 45 -9.25 1.73 10.17
C LEU A 45 -10.07 2.66 9.25
N PHE A 46 -9.89 2.61 7.93
CA PHE A 46 -10.63 3.46 6.98
C PHE A 46 -12.16 3.37 7.07
N PRO A 47 -12.79 2.23 7.33
CA PRO A 47 -14.23 2.20 7.52
C PRO A 47 -14.72 3.16 8.63
N LEU A 48 -13.97 3.29 9.73
CA LEU A 48 -14.28 4.24 10.80
C LEU A 48 -14.13 5.69 10.34
N PHE A 49 -13.05 5.98 9.58
CA PHE A 49 -12.77 7.32 9.07
C PHE A 49 -13.87 7.79 8.11
N TRP A 50 -14.36 6.93 7.22
CA TRP A 50 -15.39 7.26 6.24
C TRP A 50 -16.82 7.17 6.77
N TYR A 51 -17.02 6.60 7.96
CA TYR A 51 -18.35 6.36 8.54
C TYR A 51 -19.27 7.60 8.52
N PRO A 52 -18.82 8.84 8.85
CA PRO A 52 -19.68 10.01 8.79
C PRO A 52 -20.19 10.34 7.38
N LEU A 53 -19.46 9.94 6.33
CA LEU A 53 -19.88 10.19 4.94
C LEU A 53 -20.80 9.11 4.37
N ASN A 54 -20.90 7.95 5.00
CA ASN A 54 -21.81 6.88 4.55
C ASN A 54 -23.29 7.30 4.61
N HIS A 55 -23.61 8.31 5.41
CA HIS A 55 -24.97 8.89 5.54
C HIS A 55 -25.12 10.21 4.77
N SER A 56 -24.17 10.57 3.93
CA SER A 56 -24.27 11.75 3.06
C SER A 56 -24.85 11.37 1.70
N ALA A 57 -25.52 12.33 1.05
CA ALA A 57 -25.97 12.18 -0.34
C ALA A 57 -24.82 12.34 -1.36
N MET A 58 -23.55 12.49 -0.90
CA MET A 58 -22.41 12.74 -1.79
C MET A 58 -22.04 11.47 -2.57
N PRO A 59 -22.05 11.53 -3.92
CA PRO A 59 -21.60 10.44 -4.75
C PRO A 59 -20.12 10.09 -4.51
N ALA A 60 -19.79 8.80 -4.65
CA ALA A 60 -18.46 8.28 -4.41
C ALA A 60 -17.39 8.98 -5.29
N GLU A 61 -17.73 9.35 -6.52
CA GLU A 61 -16.87 10.07 -7.46
C GLU A 61 -16.54 11.48 -6.93
N GLN A 62 -17.50 12.17 -6.32
CA GLN A 62 -17.24 13.47 -5.68
C GLN A 62 -16.34 13.31 -4.45
N ILE A 63 -16.54 12.25 -3.64
CA ILE A 63 -15.65 11.92 -2.52
C ILE A 63 -14.23 11.68 -3.04
N LEU A 64 -14.06 10.92 -4.13
CA LEU A 64 -12.76 10.67 -4.75
C LEU A 64 -12.10 11.96 -5.24
N ALA A 65 -12.84 12.79 -5.96
CA ALA A 65 -12.31 14.06 -6.46
C ALA A 65 -11.87 14.98 -5.32
N GLN A 66 -12.66 15.10 -4.25
CA GLN A 66 -12.28 15.84 -3.05
C GLN A 66 -11.02 15.26 -2.38
N ARG A 67 -10.92 13.92 -2.26
CA ARG A 67 -9.71 13.25 -1.75
C ARG A 67 -8.47 13.63 -2.55
N ILE A 68 -8.56 13.64 -3.89
CA ILE A 68 -7.43 14.01 -4.75
C ILE A 68 -7.03 15.48 -4.51
N VAL A 69 -8.00 16.38 -4.45
CA VAL A 69 -7.76 17.81 -4.19
C VAL A 69 -7.06 18.00 -2.85
N TRP A 70 -7.63 17.48 -1.75
CA TRP A 70 -7.07 17.65 -0.40
C TRP A 70 -5.75 16.89 -0.22
N SER A 71 -5.57 15.74 -0.89
CA SER A 71 -4.28 15.03 -0.90
C SER A 71 -3.21 15.84 -1.62
N SER A 72 -3.56 16.52 -2.72
CA SER A 72 -2.62 17.40 -3.44
C SER A 72 -2.20 18.59 -2.59
N VAL A 73 -3.15 19.23 -1.91
CA VAL A 73 -2.89 20.34 -0.98
C VAL A 73 -1.98 19.87 0.17
N PHE A 74 -2.32 18.77 0.81
CA PHE A 74 -1.57 18.25 1.95
C PHE A 74 -0.16 17.76 1.55
N ALA A 75 -0.05 17.02 0.43
CA ALA A 75 1.23 16.55 -0.08
C ALA A 75 2.14 17.71 -0.48
N LEU A 76 1.59 18.76 -1.11
CA LEU A 76 2.33 19.96 -1.48
C LEU A 76 2.79 20.74 -0.24
N ALA A 77 1.94 20.88 0.77
CA ALA A 77 2.31 21.52 2.04
C ALA A 77 3.46 20.79 2.73
N LEU A 78 3.41 19.44 2.78
CA LEU A 78 4.53 18.63 3.30
C LEU A 78 5.78 18.78 2.45
N LEU A 79 5.66 18.78 1.12
CA LEU A 79 6.79 18.93 0.21
C LEU A 79 7.55 20.25 0.47
N LEU A 80 6.80 21.33 0.65
CA LEU A 80 7.35 22.66 0.97
C LEU A 80 7.96 22.67 2.38
N ALA A 81 7.27 22.15 3.37
CA ALA A 81 7.75 22.07 4.75
C ALA A 81 9.08 21.30 4.87
N PHE A 82 9.23 20.21 4.10
CA PHE A 82 10.46 19.40 4.08
C PHE A 82 11.47 19.84 3.01
N SER A 83 11.25 20.98 2.36
CA SER A 83 12.17 21.57 1.35
C SER A 83 12.52 20.63 0.19
N GLN A 84 11.60 19.71 -0.19
CA GLN A 84 11.82 18.74 -1.27
C GLN A 84 11.36 19.23 -2.65
N GLY A 85 10.97 20.48 -2.81
CA GLY A 85 10.44 21.05 -4.06
C GLY A 85 11.43 20.93 -5.24
N ARG A 86 12.75 20.96 -4.98
CA ARG A 86 13.78 20.77 -6.01
C ARG A 86 13.64 19.43 -6.73
N ALA A 87 13.30 18.35 -6.01
CA ALA A 87 13.10 17.04 -6.61
C ALA A 87 11.93 17.02 -7.61
N LEU A 88 10.85 17.76 -7.33
CA LEU A 88 9.72 17.93 -8.23
C LEU A 88 10.13 18.69 -9.51
N VAL A 89 10.84 19.80 -9.37
CA VAL A 89 11.32 20.59 -10.53
C VAL A 89 12.24 19.76 -11.43
N VAL A 90 13.12 18.96 -10.84
CA VAL A 90 14.01 18.07 -11.61
C VAL A 90 13.20 16.99 -12.34
N ALA A 91 12.14 16.44 -11.72
CA ALA A 91 11.29 15.44 -12.34
C ALA A 91 10.58 15.98 -13.59
N PHE A 92 10.10 17.23 -13.58
CA PHE A 92 9.45 17.86 -14.75
C PHE A 92 10.36 17.97 -15.97
N ARG A 93 11.69 17.93 -15.80
CA ARG A 93 12.68 17.95 -16.88
C ARG A 93 13.02 16.54 -17.40
N GLN A 94 12.48 15.49 -16.79
CA GLN A 94 12.81 14.09 -17.13
C GLN A 94 11.58 13.34 -17.66
N PRO A 95 11.38 13.25 -18.99
CA PRO A 95 10.18 12.68 -19.57
C PRO A 95 9.97 11.21 -19.16
N LYS A 96 11.03 10.43 -18.96
CA LYS A 96 10.93 9.04 -18.47
C LYS A 96 10.36 8.97 -17.04
N VAL A 97 10.75 9.90 -16.17
CA VAL A 97 10.24 9.99 -14.80
C VAL A 97 8.77 10.40 -14.83
N LEU A 98 8.42 11.41 -15.65
CA LEU A 98 7.03 11.83 -15.82
C LEU A 98 6.15 10.69 -16.33
N ALA A 99 6.59 9.94 -17.35
CA ALA A 99 5.84 8.79 -17.87
C ALA A 99 5.63 7.70 -16.80
N MET A 100 6.66 7.42 -15.98
CA MET A 100 6.56 6.46 -14.88
C MET A 100 5.53 6.92 -13.84
N PHE A 101 5.55 8.20 -13.46
CA PHE A 101 4.59 8.72 -12.49
C PHE A 101 3.20 8.93 -13.08
N ALA A 102 3.05 9.20 -14.38
CA ALA A 102 1.77 9.19 -15.07
C ALA A 102 1.15 7.78 -15.07
N LEU A 103 1.95 6.75 -15.35
CA LEU A 103 1.51 5.35 -15.21
C LEU A 103 1.09 5.03 -13.77
N SER A 104 1.89 5.42 -12.79
CA SER A 104 1.59 5.23 -11.37
C SER A 104 0.28 5.93 -10.97
N SER A 105 0.09 7.18 -11.39
CA SER A 105 -1.15 7.95 -11.15
C SER A 105 -2.36 7.30 -11.80
N LEU A 106 -2.23 6.83 -13.04
CA LEU A 106 -3.31 6.12 -13.74
C LEU A 106 -3.69 4.82 -13.04
N LEU A 107 -2.70 4.01 -12.63
CA LEU A 107 -2.92 2.74 -11.94
C LEU A 107 -3.68 2.95 -10.62
N ILE A 108 -3.27 3.93 -9.80
CA ILE A 108 -3.92 4.18 -8.52
C ILE A 108 -5.30 4.83 -8.69
N ALA A 109 -5.47 5.74 -9.66
CA ALA A 109 -6.76 6.37 -9.95
C ALA A 109 -7.77 5.35 -10.48
N ALA A 110 -7.35 4.50 -11.43
CA ALA A 110 -8.20 3.43 -11.96
C ALA A 110 -8.55 2.39 -10.88
N ASN A 111 -7.60 2.04 -10.01
CA ASN A 111 -7.87 1.17 -8.86
C ASN A 111 -8.97 1.76 -7.96
N TRP A 112 -8.86 3.02 -7.57
CA TRP A 112 -9.85 3.68 -6.73
C TRP A 112 -11.20 3.83 -7.42
N LEU A 113 -11.22 4.16 -8.72
CA LEU A 113 -12.45 4.30 -9.49
C LEU A 113 -13.21 2.97 -9.56
N ILE A 114 -12.54 1.87 -9.91
CA ILE A 114 -13.16 0.53 -9.97
C ILE A 114 -13.60 0.06 -8.59
N TYR A 115 -12.82 0.36 -7.54
CA TYR A 115 -13.23 0.06 -6.17
C TYR A 115 -14.54 0.77 -5.80
N LEU A 116 -14.64 2.08 -6.05
CA LEU A 116 -15.84 2.86 -5.79
C LEU A 116 -17.01 2.39 -6.63
N TRP A 117 -16.78 2.13 -7.91
CA TRP A 117 -17.78 1.58 -8.81
C TRP A 117 -18.34 0.24 -8.28
N ALA A 118 -17.45 -0.64 -7.81
CA ALA A 118 -17.84 -1.92 -7.24
C ALA A 118 -18.71 -1.75 -5.98
N ILE A 119 -18.41 -0.80 -5.11
CA ILE A 119 -19.20 -0.53 -3.92
C ILE A 119 -20.61 -0.04 -4.30
N VAL A 120 -20.71 0.94 -5.21
CA VAL A 120 -21.99 1.51 -5.65
C VAL A 120 -22.88 0.49 -6.37
N HIS A 121 -22.27 -0.43 -7.14
CA HIS A 121 -23.00 -1.47 -7.88
C HIS A 121 -23.15 -2.78 -7.11
N HIS A 122 -22.97 -2.78 -5.78
CA HIS A 122 -23.16 -3.93 -4.89
C HIS A 122 -22.21 -5.11 -5.14
N HIS A 123 -21.04 -4.88 -5.79
CA HIS A 123 -19.97 -5.86 -5.98
C HIS A 123 -18.95 -5.87 -4.83
N VAL A 124 -19.42 -5.64 -3.60
CA VAL A 124 -18.56 -5.51 -2.39
C VAL A 124 -17.74 -6.77 -2.13
N VAL A 125 -18.32 -7.95 -2.37
CA VAL A 125 -17.63 -9.25 -2.18
C VAL A 125 -16.45 -9.38 -3.14
N GLU A 126 -16.63 -9.02 -4.41
CA GLU A 126 -15.56 -9.06 -5.39
C GLU A 126 -14.46 -8.03 -5.08
N ALA A 127 -14.82 -6.81 -4.68
CA ALA A 127 -13.86 -5.80 -4.24
C ALA A 127 -13.03 -6.30 -3.04
N SER A 128 -13.69 -6.90 -2.04
CA SER A 128 -13.01 -7.48 -0.87
C SER A 128 -12.06 -8.61 -1.26
N LEU A 129 -12.46 -9.49 -2.18
CA LEU A 129 -11.61 -10.58 -2.67
C LEU A 129 -10.33 -10.04 -3.33
N GLY A 130 -10.40 -8.89 -4.02
CA GLY A 130 -9.25 -8.23 -4.61
C GLY A 130 -8.15 -7.90 -3.59
N TYR A 131 -8.53 -7.53 -2.37
CA TYR A 131 -7.56 -7.27 -1.29
C TYR A 131 -6.83 -8.53 -0.80
N PHE A 132 -7.43 -9.70 -0.94
CA PHE A 132 -6.78 -10.98 -0.61
C PHE A 132 -5.93 -11.51 -1.78
N ILE A 133 -6.29 -11.21 -3.03
CA ILE A 133 -5.49 -11.57 -4.21
C ILE A 133 -4.25 -10.68 -4.31
N ASN A 134 -4.34 -9.41 -3.96
CA ASN A 134 -3.26 -8.45 -4.10
C ASN A 134 -1.94 -8.87 -3.41
N PRO A 135 -1.91 -9.36 -2.16
CA PRO A 135 -0.70 -9.88 -1.54
C PRO A 135 -0.01 -10.96 -2.36
N LEU A 136 -0.75 -11.89 -2.93
CA LEU A 136 -0.21 -12.95 -3.77
C LEU A 136 0.34 -12.40 -5.09
N PHE A 137 -0.36 -11.43 -5.68
CA PHE A 137 0.12 -10.76 -6.88
C PHE A 137 1.40 -9.98 -6.61
N ASN A 138 1.54 -9.32 -5.47
CA ASN A 138 2.77 -8.67 -5.04
C ASN A 138 3.93 -9.68 -4.89
N VAL A 139 3.67 -10.88 -4.35
CA VAL A 139 4.67 -11.95 -4.27
C VAL A 139 5.07 -12.42 -5.67
N LEU A 140 4.10 -12.59 -6.58
CA LEU A 140 4.36 -12.96 -7.98
C LEU A 140 5.22 -11.89 -8.67
N LEU A 141 4.89 -10.60 -8.52
CA LEU A 141 5.70 -9.50 -9.05
C LEU A 141 7.09 -9.45 -8.42
N GLY A 142 7.21 -9.72 -7.12
CA GLY A 142 8.49 -9.84 -6.42
C GLY A 142 9.37 -10.91 -7.05
N PHE A 143 8.80 -12.09 -7.28
CA PHE A 143 9.50 -13.21 -7.91
C PHE A 143 9.86 -12.92 -9.38
N VAL A 144 8.90 -12.45 -10.20
CA VAL A 144 9.08 -12.29 -11.66
C VAL A 144 9.91 -11.05 -11.99
N LEU A 145 9.57 -9.87 -11.45
CA LEU A 145 10.21 -8.60 -11.82
C LEU A 145 11.46 -8.32 -11.00
N PHE A 146 11.45 -8.65 -9.72
CA PHE A 146 12.56 -8.35 -8.81
C PHE A 146 13.47 -9.54 -8.53
N LYS A 147 13.18 -10.72 -9.12
CA LYS A 147 13.92 -11.95 -8.94
C LYS A 147 14.11 -12.32 -7.46
N GLU A 148 13.12 -12.00 -6.63
CA GLU A 148 13.10 -12.33 -5.21
C GLU A 148 13.07 -13.86 -5.07
N ARG A 149 13.98 -14.43 -4.26
CA ARG A 149 14.05 -15.88 -4.04
C ARG A 149 13.11 -16.26 -2.90
N LEU A 150 12.19 -17.15 -3.19
CA LEU A 150 11.26 -17.69 -2.22
C LEU A 150 11.80 -19.01 -1.66
N ASN A 151 11.76 -19.16 -0.34
CA ASN A 151 12.07 -20.44 0.29
C ASN A 151 10.83 -21.37 0.31
N ALA A 152 11.02 -22.65 0.67
CA ALA A 152 9.94 -23.64 0.66
C ALA A 152 8.74 -23.24 1.55
N TRP A 153 8.97 -22.57 2.67
CA TRP A 153 7.92 -22.11 3.57
C TRP A 153 7.10 -20.99 2.93
N GLN A 154 7.73 -20.08 2.21
CA GLN A 154 7.06 -19.01 1.49
C GLN A 154 6.22 -19.57 0.32
N ILE A 155 6.70 -20.59 -0.37
CA ILE A 155 5.94 -21.29 -1.43
C ILE A 155 4.73 -22.01 -0.82
N ALA A 156 4.89 -22.73 0.29
CA ALA A 156 3.80 -23.38 0.99
C ALA A 156 2.75 -22.35 1.47
N ALA A 157 3.17 -21.20 1.96
CA ALA A 157 2.30 -20.10 2.35
C ALA A 157 1.45 -19.56 1.19
N ILE A 158 2.05 -19.41 0.00
CA ILE A 158 1.34 -18.99 -1.22
C ILE A 158 0.28 -20.02 -1.59
N ALA A 159 0.61 -21.32 -1.52
CA ALA A 159 -0.35 -22.39 -1.80
C ALA A 159 -1.55 -22.37 -0.83
N LEU A 160 -1.30 -22.14 0.47
CA LEU A 160 -2.37 -21.98 1.47
C LEU A 160 -3.25 -20.77 1.18
N ALA A 161 -2.65 -19.62 0.86
CA ALA A 161 -3.41 -18.41 0.55
C ALA A 161 -4.22 -18.57 -0.76
N LEU A 162 -3.66 -19.21 -1.79
CA LEU A 162 -4.39 -19.56 -3.02
C LEU A 162 -5.57 -20.49 -2.74
N ALA A 163 -5.40 -21.49 -1.89
CA ALA A 163 -6.48 -22.38 -1.48
C ALA A 163 -7.60 -21.63 -0.75
N GLY A 164 -7.25 -20.70 0.15
CA GLY A 164 -8.20 -19.84 0.84
C GLY A 164 -8.98 -18.93 -0.10
N ILE A 165 -8.31 -18.33 -1.07
CA ILE A 165 -8.93 -17.45 -2.09
C ILE A 165 -9.83 -18.27 -3.01
N ALA A 166 -9.37 -19.45 -3.47
CA ALA A 166 -10.19 -20.34 -4.29
C ALA A 166 -11.47 -20.77 -3.54
N TRP A 167 -11.35 -21.11 -2.24
CA TRP A 167 -12.48 -21.41 -1.39
C TRP A 167 -13.50 -20.27 -1.29
N LEU A 168 -13.03 -19.02 -1.27
CA LEU A 168 -13.91 -17.83 -1.23
C LEU A 168 -14.49 -17.48 -2.60
N ALA A 169 -13.78 -17.76 -3.70
CA ALA A 169 -14.13 -17.36 -5.05
C ALA A 169 -15.00 -18.38 -5.81
N VAL A 170 -14.77 -19.68 -5.62
CA VAL A 170 -15.46 -20.75 -6.35
C VAL A 170 -16.99 -20.69 -6.21
N PRO A 171 -17.58 -20.40 -5.05
CA PRO A 171 -19.05 -20.28 -4.93
C PRO A 171 -19.66 -19.15 -5.77
N ALA A 172 -18.87 -18.17 -6.21
CA ALA A 172 -19.36 -17.05 -7.02
C ALA A 172 -19.64 -17.43 -8.49
N GLY A 173 -19.11 -18.55 -8.99
CA GLY A 173 -19.41 -19.11 -10.32
C GLY A 173 -18.97 -18.29 -11.52
N GLN A 174 -18.29 -17.15 -11.30
CA GLN A 174 -17.83 -16.23 -12.34
C GLN A 174 -16.38 -15.82 -12.12
N ILE A 175 -15.68 -15.45 -13.21
CA ILE A 175 -14.32 -14.88 -13.09
C ILE A 175 -14.42 -13.53 -12.36
N PRO A 176 -13.79 -13.37 -11.18
CA PRO A 176 -13.88 -12.14 -10.40
C PRO A 176 -13.01 -11.03 -11.02
N TRP A 177 -13.45 -10.49 -12.18
CA TRP A 177 -12.67 -9.50 -12.92
C TRP A 177 -12.35 -8.24 -12.11
N ILE A 178 -13.29 -7.79 -11.26
CA ILE A 178 -13.10 -6.65 -10.35
C ILE A 178 -11.95 -6.93 -9.40
N SER A 179 -11.98 -8.12 -8.75
CA SER A 179 -10.94 -8.56 -7.83
C SER A 179 -9.56 -8.60 -8.49
N LEU A 180 -9.49 -9.18 -9.70
CA LEU A 180 -8.25 -9.26 -10.47
C LEU A 180 -7.76 -7.88 -10.88
N PHE A 181 -8.65 -7.01 -11.37
CA PHE A 181 -8.29 -5.64 -11.74
C PHE A 181 -7.72 -4.86 -10.55
N LEU A 182 -8.38 -4.93 -9.38
CA LEU A 182 -7.93 -4.27 -8.17
C LEU A 182 -6.57 -4.80 -7.71
N ALA A 183 -6.38 -6.12 -7.73
CA ALA A 183 -5.10 -6.73 -7.36
C ALA A 183 -3.98 -6.34 -8.33
N PHE A 184 -4.23 -6.40 -9.64
CA PHE A 184 -3.21 -6.10 -10.65
C PHE A 184 -2.85 -4.61 -10.66
N SER A 185 -3.85 -3.72 -10.68
CA SER A 185 -3.60 -2.28 -10.72
C SER A 185 -2.81 -1.80 -9.49
N PHE A 186 -3.16 -2.27 -8.29
CA PHE A 186 -2.43 -1.89 -7.07
C PHE A 186 -1.07 -2.57 -6.96
N GLY A 187 -0.93 -3.82 -7.38
CA GLY A 187 0.36 -4.51 -7.38
C GLY A 187 1.35 -3.87 -8.37
N PHE A 188 0.91 -3.54 -9.59
CA PHE A 188 1.75 -2.79 -10.53
C PHE A 188 2.07 -1.38 -10.03
N TYR A 189 1.11 -0.68 -9.39
CA TYR A 189 1.39 0.56 -8.68
C TYR A 189 2.54 0.39 -7.68
N GLY A 190 2.49 -0.64 -6.83
CA GLY A 190 3.54 -0.97 -5.87
C GLY A 190 4.90 -1.22 -6.53
N ALA A 191 4.93 -1.97 -7.64
CA ALA A 191 6.14 -2.22 -8.41
C ALA A 191 6.73 -0.94 -9.01
N VAL A 192 5.89 -0.08 -9.60
CA VAL A 192 6.32 1.23 -10.14
C VAL A 192 6.86 2.11 -9.02
N ARG A 193 6.20 2.16 -7.86
CA ARG A 193 6.68 2.94 -6.69
C ARG A 193 8.01 2.43 -6.14
N LYS A 194 8.24 1.13 -6.19
CA LYS A 194 9.53 0.52 -5.81
C LYS A 194 10.66 0.94 -6.75
N LEU A 195 10.39 0.99 -8.05
CA LEU A 195 11.36 1.36 -9.10
C LEU A 195 11.55 2.87 -9.25
N ALA A 196 10.59 3.68 -8.79
CA ALA A 196 10.58 5.12 -9.01
C ALA A 196 11.85 5.81 -8.47
N PRO A 197 12.55 6.63 -9.28
CA PRO A 197 13.84 7.23 -8.91
C PRO A 197 13.68 8.52 -8.09
N MET A 198 12.55 8.71 -7.40
CA MET A 198 12.27 9.90 -6.61
C MET A 198 12.10 9.57 -5.13
N PRO A 199 12.35 10.53 -4.22
CA PRO A 199 11.94 10.40 -2.82
C PRO A 199 10.43 10.13 -2.72
N PRO A 200 9.97 9.33 -1.73
CA PRO A 200 8.55 8.96 -1.59
C PRO A 200 7.60 10.15 -1.58
N LEU A 201 7.92 11.22 -0.85
CA LEU A 201 7.07 12.41 -0.74
C LEU A 201 6.98 13.18 -2.07
N ALA A 202 8.12 13.46 -2.71
CA ALA A 202 8.14 14.18 -3.98
C ALA A 202 7.41 13.39 -5.09
N GLY A 203 7.58 12.06 -5.12
CA GLY A 203 6.87 11.20 -6.05
C GLY A 203 5.35 11.18 -5.80
N LEU A 204 4.91 11.09 -4.54
CA LEU A 204 3.48 11.13 -4.21
C LEU A 204 2.85 12.49 -4.56
N THR A 205 3.58 13.59 -4.29
CA THR A 205 3.13 14.93 -4.69
C THR A 205 2.97 15.04 -6.21
N LEU A 206 3.92 14.49 -6.98
CA LEU A 206 3.82 14.47 -8.44
C LEU A 206 2.58 13.69 -8.92
N GLU A 207 2.31 12.52 -8.34
CA GLU A 207 1.11 11.71 -8.64
C GLU A 207 -0.17 12.47 -8.38
N THR A 208 -0.31 13.07 -7.20
CA THR A 208 -1.52 13.81 -6.83
C THR A 208 -1.71 15.06 -7.71
N LEU A 209 -0.63 15.77 -8.06
CA LEU A 209 -0.67 16.91 -8.97
C LEU A 209 -1.05 16.51 -10.41
N MET A 210 -0.66 15.33 -10.88
CA MET A 210 -1.09 14.81 -12.18
C MET A 210 -2.59 14.50 -12.22
N LEU A 211 -3.16 14.05 -11.10
CA LEU A 211 -4.60 13.77 -10.99
C LEU A 211 -5.45 15.02 -10.71
N LEU A 212 -4.85 16.06 -10.12
CA LEU A 212 -5.54 17.27 -9.68
C LEU A 212 -6.37 17.96 -10.79
N PRO A 213 -5.87 18.17 -12.02
CA PRO A 213 -6.65 18.81 -13.08
C PRO A 213 -7.94 18.05 -13.41
N PHE A 214 -7.90 16.72 -13.39
CA PHE A 214 -9.07 15.86 -13.66
C PHE A 214 -10.08 15.95 -12.51
N ALA A 215 -9.62 15.96 -11.26
CA ALA A 215 -10.46 16.10 -10.09
C ALA A 215 -11.14 17.49 -10.06
N LEU A 216 -10.39 18.56 -10.31
CA LEU A 216 -10.95 19.93 -10.38
C LEU A 216 -11.92 20.08 -11.56
N GLY A 217 -11.59 19.54 -12.73
CA GLY A 217 -12.46 19.55 -13.89
C GLY A 217 -13.79 18.84 -13.62
N TYR A 218 -13.76 17.68 -12.98
CA TYR A 218 -14.97 16.95 -12.58
C TYR A 218 -15.81 17.73 -11.56
N LEU A 219 -15.20 18.30 -10.52
CA LEU A 219 -15.93 19.11 -9.52
C LEU A 219 -16.50 20.38 -10.13
N ALA A 220 -15.79 21.04 -11.04
CA ALA A 220 -16.29 22.20 -11.78
C ALA A 220 -17.49 21.82 -12.66
N TRP A 221 -17.41 20.67 -13.36
CA TRP A 221 -18.53 20.14 -14.14
C TRP A 221 -19.75 19.86 -13.26
N CYS A 222 -19.57 19.21 -12.08
CA CYS A 222 -20.67 19.01 -11.11
C CYS A 222 -21.27 20.35 -10.66
N GLY A 223 -20.43 21.38 -10.44
CA GLY A 223 -20.89 22.72 -10.09
C GLY A 223 -21.76 23.35 -11.19
N MET A 224 -21.36 23.24 -12.45
CA MET A 224 -22.14 23.75 -13.61
C MET A 224 -23.49 23.01 -13.78
N GLN A 225 -23.53 21.72 -13.42
CA GLN A 225 -24.75 20.91 -13.47
C GLN A 225 -25.64 21.05 -12.21
N ASN A 226 -25.24 21.87 -11.23
CA ASN A 226 -25.90 21.98 -9.94
C ASN A 226 -26.04 20.65 -9.18
N THR A 227 -25.09 19.73 -9.37
CA THR A 227 -25.03 18.41 -8.72
C THR A 227 -23.94 18.33 -7.64
N LEU A 228 -23.29 19.44 -7.31
CA LEU A 228 -22.23 19.50 -6.30
C LEU A 228 -22.80 19.47 -4.89
N VAL A 229 -22.63 18.37 -4.17
CA VAL A 229 -23.21 18.12 -2.85
C VAL A 229 -22.41 18.76 -1.70
N PHE A 230 -21.18 19.24 -1.93
CA PHE A 230 -20.30 19.75 -0.87
C PHE A 230 -20.96 20.84 0.02
N GLY A 231 -21.80 21.70 -0.56
CA GLY A 231 -22.53 22.76 0.17
C GLY A 231 -23.47 22.23 1.26
N GLU A 232 -24.10 21.08 0.99
CA GLU A 232 -25.15 20.46 1.81
C GLU A 232 -24.60 19.61 2.97
N LEU A 233 -23.28 19.36 2.99
CA LEU A 233 -22.63 18.52 3.99
C LEU A 233 -22.61 19.20 5.37
N THR A 234 -22.75 18.38 6.41
CA THR A 234 -22.57 18.81 7.80
C THR A 234 -21.11 19.24 8.07
N PRO A 235 -20.85 20.04 9.11
CA PRO A 235 -19.49 20.43 9.48
C PRO A 235 -18.57 19.25 9.72
N LEU A 236 -19.05 18.15 10.33
CA LEU A 236 -18.28 16.93 10.54
C LEU A 236 -17.90 16.28 9.22
N GLN A 237 -18.82 16.14 8.27
CA GLN A 237 -18.58 15.56 6.95
C GLN A 237 -17.55 16.38 6.15
N LYS A 238 -17.66 17.71 6.20
CA LYS A 238 -16.66 18.63 5.60
C LYS A 238 -15.28 18.43 6.22
N THR A 239 -15.21 18.31 7.56
CA THR A 239 -13.95 18.06 8.26
C THR A 239 -13.32 16.73 7.84
N VAL A 240 -14.11 15.66 7.69
CA VAL A 240 -13.63 14.37 7.17
C VAL A 240 -13.09 14.50 5.76
N LEU A 241 -13.75 15.26 4.87
CA LEU A 241 -13.24 15.52 3.52
C LEU A 241 -11.90 16.28 3.54
N PHE A 242 -11.76 17.32 4.35
CA PHE A 242 -10.48 18.02 4.49
C PHE A 242 -9.38 17.10 5.05
N ALA A 243 -9.70 16.35 6.11
CA ALA A 243 -8.80 15.40 6.73
C ALA A 243 -8.44 14.23 5.79
N SER A 244 -9.26 13.97 4.76
CA SER A 244 -8.98 12.92 3.77
C SER A 244 -7.67 13.15 3.00
N GLY A 245 -7.22 14.40 2.90
CA GLY A 245 -5.91 14.73 2.37
C GLY A 245 -4.78 14.05 3.15
N ALA A 246 -4.77 14.22 4.46
CA ALA A 246 -3.81 13.56 5.35
C ALA A 246 -4.04 12.04 5.39
N ALA A 247 -5.30 11.61 5.54
CA ALA A 247 -5.66 10.19 5.62
C ALA A 247 -5.27 9.40 4.37
N THR A 248 -5.25 10.02 3.19
CA THR A 248 -4.76 9.40 1.95
C THR A 248 -3.25 9.51 1.80
N THR A 249 -2.68 10.70 2.05
CA THR A 249 -1.26 10.99 1.79
C THR A 249 -0.34 10.23 2.74
N LEU A 250 -0.65 10.19 4.04
CA LEU A 250 0.24 9.57 5.04
C LEU A 250 0.45 8.07 4.82
N PRO A 251 -0.61 7.23 4.63
CA PRO A 251 -0.39 5.82 4.38
C PRO A 251 0.24 5.56 3.01
N LEU A 252 -0.09 6.31 1.95
CA LEU A 252 0.58 6.17 0.65
C LEU A 252 2.06 6.55 0.71
N LEU A 253 2.41 7.56 1.49
CA LEU A 253 3.80 7.93 1.75
C LEU A 253 4.54 6.82 2.50
N ALA A 254 3.92 6.27 3.53
CA ALA A 254 4.45 5.15 4.29
C ALA A 254 4.61 3.89 3.40
N PHE A 255 3.60 3.59 2.56
CA PHE A 255 3.68 2.52 1.55
C PHE A 255 4.85 2.69 0.59
N ALA A 256 4.97 3.86 -0.04
CA ALA A 256 6.05 4.13 -0.99
C ALA A 256 7.44 4.10 -0.32
N ALA A 257 7.54 4.54 0.93
CA ALA A 257 8.77 4.46 1.71
C ALA A 257 9.10 3.03 2.12
N ALA A 258 8.09 2.20 2.46
CA ALA A 258 8.24 0.78 2.76
C ALA A 258 8.66 -0.01 1.51
N ALA A 259 8.01 0.20 0.35
CA ALA A 259 8.30 -0.48 -0.91
C ALA A 259 9.77 -0.35 -1.33
N LYS A 260 10.41 0.77 -0.98
CA LYS A 260 11.84 0.99 -1.24
C LYS A 260 12.79 0.28 -0.26
N ARG A 261 12.28 -0.20 0.88
CA ARG A 261 13.09 -0.73 2.00
C ARG A 261 12.94 -2.22 2.22
N ILE A 262 11.82 -2.80 1.80
CA ILE A 262 11.54 -4.24 1.93
C ILE A 262 11.24 -4.86 0.58
N THR A 263 11.27 -6.20 0.54
CA THR A 263 10.87 -6.96 -0.66
C THR A 263 9.39 -6.73 -0.97
N LEU A 264 9.03 -6.84 -2.24
CA LEU A 264 7.63 -6.68 -2.66
C LEU A 264 6.76 -7.82 -2.10
N SER A 265 7.34 -9.01 -1.98
CA SER A 265 6.70 -10.17 -1.35
C SER A 265 6.36 -9.91 0.13
N LEU A 266 7.30 -9.37 0.91
CA LEU A 266 7.05 -9.04 2.32
C LEU A 266 6.03 -7.89 2.45
N LEU A 267 6.14 -6.87 1.61
CA LEU A 267 5.19 -5.77 1.56
C LEU A 267 3.77 -6.28 1.29
N GLY A 268 3.60 -7.18 0.31
CA GLY A 268 2.33 -7.82 -0.01
C GLY A 268 1.76 -8.62 1.15
N ILE A 269 2.55 -9.46 1.79
CA ILE A 269 2.06 -10.27 2.92
C ILE A 269 1.62 -9.40 4.10
N LEU A 270 2.35 -8.33 4.42
CA LEU A 270 1.97 -7.39 5.49
C LEU A 270 0.65 -6.66 5.17
N GLN A 271 0.28 -6.55 3.90
CA GLN A 271 -0.97 -5.93 3.46
C GLN A 271 -2.22 -6.64 4.03
N ASN A 272 -2.15 -7.94 4.34
CA ASN A 272 -3.26 -8.67 4.95
C ASN A 272 -3.68 -8.09 6.32
N LEU A 273 -2.87 -7.25 6.95
CA LEU A 273 -3.26 -6.52 8.16
C LEU A 273 -4.51 -5.65 7.93
N SER A 274 -4.61 -5.00 6.76
CA SER A 274 -5.72 -4.09 6.45
C SER A 274 -7.07 -4.81 6.37
N PRO A 275 -7.27 -5.85 5.52
CA PRO A 275 -8.54 -6.57 5.49
C PRO A 275 -8.83 -7.32 6.79
N THR A 276 -7.79 -7.76 7.52
CA THR A 276 -7.97 -8.37 8.86
C THR A 276 -8.56 -7.36 9.84
N ALA A 277 -8.01 -6.15 9.91
CA ALA A 277 -8.53 -5.10 10.77
C ALA A 277 -9.97 -4.70 10.39
N GLN A 278 -10.26 -4.59 9.08
CA GLN A 278 -11.61 -4.29 8.58
C GLN A 278 -12.60 -5.40 8.95
N LEU A 279 -12.20 -6.67 8.86
CA LEU A 279 -13.02 -7.79 9.29
C LEU A 279 -13.34 -7.74 10.79
N LEU A 280 -12.32 -7.46 11.63
CA LEU A 280 -12.53 -7.32 13.07
C LEU A 280 -13.47 -6.16 13.40
N LEU A 281 -13.39 -5.05 12.66
CA LEU A 281 -14.34 -3.94 12.79
C LEU A 281 -15.74 -4.36 12.37
N GLY A 282 -15.93 -5.05 11.24
CA GLY A 282 -17.22 -5.57 10.81
C GLY A 282 -17.88 -6.45 11.87
N LEU A 283 -17.09 -7.37 12.47
CA LEU A 283 -17.57 -8.21 13.60
C LEU A 283 -17.96 -7.38 14.82
N ALA A 284 -17.17 -6.36 15.16
CA ALA A 284 -17.47 -5.46 16.28
C ALA A 284 -18.76 -4.64 16.03
N PHE A 285 -19.10 -4.37 14.77
CA PHE A 285 -20.36 -3.75 14.37
C PHE A 285 -21.52 -4.72 14.16
N GLY A 286 -21.35 -6.00 14.51
CA GLY A 286 -22.40 -7.01 14.48
C GLY A 286 -22.55 -7.75 13.16
N GLU A 287 -21.61 -7.63 12.21
CA GLU A 287 -21.61 -8.46 11.01
C GLU A 287 -21.37 -9.93 11.38
N GLN A 288 -22.14 -10.82 10.77
CA GLN A 288 -22.00 -12.27 10.99
C GLN A 288 -21.06 -12.88 9.98
N LEU A 289 -20.09 -13.64 10.46
CA LEU A 289 -19.20 -14.45 9.63
C LEU A 289 -19.85 -15.82 9.36
N SER A 290 -20.09 -16.13 8.08
CA SER A 290 -20.47 -17.51 7.72
C SER A 290 -19.28 -18.45 7.93
N GLY A 291 -19.57 -19.73 8.27
CA GLY A 291 -18.51 -20.73 8.45
C GLY A 291 -17.60 -20.90 7.22
N ALA A 292 -18.17 -20.78 6.01
CA ALA A 292 -17.41 -20.84 4.77
C ALA A 292 -16.38 -19.67 4.65
N ARG A 293 -16.77 -18.44 5.04
CA ARG A 293 -15.85 -17.29 5.07
C ARG A 293 -14.75 -17.47 6.11
N LEU A 294 -15.10 -18.04 7.27
CA LEU A 294 -14.12 -18.30 8.33
C LEU A 294 -13.02 -19.27 7.88
N ILE A 295 -13.38 -20.34 7.13
CA ILE A 295 -12.40 -21.28 6.56
C ILE A 295 -11.48 -20.57 5.56
N GLY A 296 -12.03 -19.80 4.62
CA GLY A 296 -11.21 -19.09 3.62
C GLY A 296 -10.24 -18.09 4.25
N TYR A 297 -10.71 -17.25 5.17
CA TYR A 297 -9.87 -16.33 5.94
C TYR A 297 -8.83 -17.05 6.80
N GLY A 298 -9.23 -18.17 7.44
CA GLY A 298 -8.32 -18.99 8.24
C GLY A 298 -7.15 -19.54 7.42
N LEU A 299 -7.40 -20.01 6.20
CA LEU A 299 -6.36 -20.48 5.28
C LEU A 299 -5.42 -19.34 4.86
N VAL A 300 -5.95 -18.15 4.56
CA VAL A 300 -5.12 -16.98 4.21
C VAL A 300 -4.25 -16.58 5.41
N TRP A 301 -4.82 -16.50 6.62
CA TRP A 301 -4.04 -16.15 7.82
C TRP A 301 -2.98 -17.18 8.16
N LEU A 302 -3.30 -18.47 8.02
CA LEU A 302 -2.30 -19.53 8.18
C LEU A 302 -1.17 -19.34 7.16
N GLY A 303 -1.49 -19.02 5.90
CA GLY A 303 -0.51 -18.67 4.88
C GLY A 303 0.36 -17.48 5.30
N VAL A 304 -0.22 -16.41 5.84
CA VAL A 304 0.54 -15.25 6.36
C VAL A 304 1.53 -15.67 7.45
N LEU A 305 1.09 -16.45 8.43
CA LEU A 305 1.95 -16.92 9.52
C LEU A 305 3.10 -17.79 9.02
N VAL A 306 2.82 -18.73 8.09
CA VAL A 306 3.82 -19.59 7.47
C VAL A 306 4.81 -18.77 6.64
N PHE A 307 4.35 -17.73 5.93
CA PHE A 307 5.24 -16.84 5.17
C PHE A 307 6.18 -16.07 6.09
N LEU A 308 5.65 -15.47 7.14
CA LEU A 308 6.45 -14.70 8.11
C LEU A 308 7.47 -15.60 8.82
N TYR A 309 7.12 -16.86 9.12
CA TYR A 309 8.06 -17.85 9.64
C TYR A 309 9.21 -18.10 8.64
N GLY A 310 8.89 -18.28 7.35
CA GLY A 310 9.86 -18.45 6.27
C GLY A 310 10.82 -17.25 6.14
N VAL A 311 10.29 -16.02 6.25
CA VAL A 311 11.11 -14.78 6.29
C VAL A 311 12.05 -14.78 7.50
N GLY A 312 11.53 -15.15 8.69
CA GLY A 312 12.34 -15.22 9.91
C GLY A 312 13.50 -16.21 9.80
N LEU A 313 13.27 -17.37 9.17
CA LEU A 313 14.33 -18.35 8.91
C LEU A 313 15.39 -17.82 7.94
N GLN A 314 14.97 -17.13 6.87
CA GLN A 314 15.88 -16.54 5.90
C GLN A 314 16.76 -15.47 6.57
N MET A 315 16.18 -14.58 7.35
CA MET A 315 16.91 -13.55 8.10
C MET A 315 17.93 -14.14 9.09
N LYS A 316 17.62 -15.28 9.71
CA LYS A 316 18.57 -15.98 10.62
C LYS A 316 19.75 -16.57 9.82
N ARG A 317 19.50 -17.15 8.65
CA ARG A 317 20.55 -17.72 7.78
C ARG A 317 21.49 -16.65 7.24
N GLU A 318 20.96 -15.50 6.81
CA GLU A 318 21.74 -14.35 6.34
C GLU A 318 22.62 -13.72 7.43
N LYS A 319 22.24 -13.86 8.71
CA LYS A 319 23.06 -13.42 9.84
C LYS A 319 24.16 -14.42 10.23
N ALA A 320 23.98 -15.66 9.89
CA ALA A 320 24.90 -16.73 10.24
C ALA A 320 25.96 -16.99 9.15
N ALA A 321 25.73 -16.48 7.91
CA ALA A 321 26.66 -16.50 6.79
C ALA A 321 27.50 -15.22 6.73
#